data_cbd071e57a4bdb55fa96714fd80a0a3a
#
_entry.id   cbd071e57a4bdb55fa96714fd80a0a3a
#
_cell.length_a   1.000
_cell.length_b   1.000
_cell.length_c   1.000
_cell.angle_alpha   90.00
_cell.angle_beta   90.00
_cell.angle_gamma   90.00
#
_symmetry.space_group_name_H-M   'P 1'
#
loop_
_entity.id
_entity.type
_entity.pdbx_description
1 polymer ?
#
loop_
_entity_poly.entity_id
_entity_poly.type
_entity_poly.pdbx_seq_one_letter_code
_entity_poly.pdbx_strand_id
1 'polypeptide(L)'
;AVHFGLQPDQIMPGNGSDENLFFALRAFCDETHPLAYADITYGCYSVWCGLMHIPSHIIPLKEDFTLDPADYYGLNETVVIANPNAPTGLALPRSAIEGILKANPDNVVIVDEAYVDFGGESCVPLIDRYDNLLVVQTFSKSRQLAGARLGLAMGSASLIADLNRVKFSLNPYNINRLTLKAGQAALEDTVYFEKTRAAIVDTRAWTKQQLEARGFAVLDSRSNFLFASTQKKNGGELYKKLKKKGVLVRHFDAPRIENWLRITIGTPEQMQIFLNTLDKIMEE
;
A
#
# COMPACT_ATOMS: atom_id res chain seq x y z
N ALA A 1 -3.12 13.05 15.84
CA ALA A 1 -2.60 14.37 15.54
C ALA A 1 -1.16 14.51 16.10
N VAL A 2 -0.95 14.52 17.41
CA VAL A 2 0.36 14.75 18.05
C VAL A 2 1.48 13.85 17.48
N HIS A 3 1.24 12.55 17.29
CA HIS A 3 2.22 11.60 16.74
C HIS A 3 2.73 12.00 15.34
N PHE A 4 1.88 12.64 14.55
CA PHE A 4 2.19 13.03 13.16
C PHE A 4 2.56 14.51 13.02
N GLY A 5 2.54 15.30 14.11
CA GLY A 5 2.76 16.73 14.08
C GLY A 5 1.65 17.54 13.41
N LEU A 6 0.44 16.98 13.31
CA LEU A 6 -0.73 17.57 12.64
C LEU A 6 -1.77 18.08 13.63
N GLN A 7 -2.68 18.95 13.15
CA GLN A 7 -3.84 19.39 13.93
C GLN A 7 -4.95 18.30 13.92
N PRO A 8 -5.85 18.29 14.91
CA PRO A 8 -6.94 17.31 14.97
C PRO A 8 -7.88 17.31 13.76
N ASP A 9 -8.09 18.45 13.13
CA ASP A 9 -8.92 18.63 11.94
C ASP A 9 -8.23 18.22 10.62
N GLN A 10 -6.93 17.89 10.69
CA GLN A 10 -6.15 17.35 9.57
C GLN A 10 -6.12 15.82 9.56
N ILE A 11 -6.80 15.14 10.48
CA ILE A 11 -6.80 13.66 10.58
C ILE A 11 -8.20 13.12 10.76
N MET A 12 -8.54 12.10 9.97
CA MET A 12 -9.77 11.31 10.12
C MET A 12 -9.42 9.83 10.32
N PRO A 13 -9.82 9.21 11.45
CA PRO A 13 -9.74 7.77 11.59
C PRO A 13 -10.89 7.08 10.85
N GLY A 14 -10.60 5.92 10.22
CA GLY A 14 -11.54 5.08 9.50
C GLY A 14 -11.41 3.60 9.87
N ASN A 15 -12.38 2.80 9.44
CA ASN A 15 -12.42 1.35 9.67
C ASN A 15 -11.47 0.61 8.69
N GLY A 16 -10.17 0.83 8.88
CA GLY A 16 -9.10 0.48 7.96
C GLY A 16 -8.86 1.57 6.91
N SER A 17 -7.71 1.48 6.22
CA SER A 17 -7.41 2.35 5.08
C SER A 17 -8.43 2.19 3.94
N ASP A 18 -9.00 1.00 3.79
CA ASP A 18 -9.99 0.72 2.75
C ASP A 18 -11.22 1.65 2.86
N GLU A 19 -11.74 1.86 4.08
CA GLU A 19 -12.87 2.77 4.28
C GLU A 19 -12.48 4.23 3.99
N ASN A 20 -11.28 4.65 4.40
CA ASN A 20 -10.78 5.99 4.12
C ASN A 20 -10.58 6.24 2.62
N LEU A 21 -10.01 5.27 1.91
CA LEU A 21 -9.85 5.32 0.45
C LEU A 21 -11.21 5.36 -0.26
N PHE A 22 -12.15 4.50 0.18
CA PHE A 22 -13.50 4.50 -0.36
C PHE A 22 -14.20 5.85 -0.16
N PHE A 23 -14.07 6.45 1.03
CA PHE A 23 -14.63 7.79 1.29
C PHE A 23 -13.94 8.86 0.43
N ALA A 24 -12.62 8.76 0.21
CA ALA A 24 -11.89 9.68 -0.65
C ALA A 24 -12.37 9.60 -2.10
N LEU A 25 -12.51 8.39 -2.66
CA LEU A 25 -13.05 8.23 -4.00
C LEU A 25 -14.48 8.76 -4.11
N ARG A 26 -15.30 8.54 -3.07
CA ARG A 26 -16.68 9.06 -3.08
C ARG A 26 -16.75 10.58 -2.92
N ALA A 27 -15.76 11.21 -2.29
CA ALA A 27 -15.70 12.65 -2.10
C ALA A 27 -15.15 13.39 -3.32
N PHE A 28 -14.18 12.81 -4.03
CA PHE A 28 -13.37 13.49 -5.04
C PHE A 28 -13.52 12.92 -6.46
N CYS A 29 -14.27 11.83 -6.63
CA CYS A 29 -14.53 11.22 -7.93
C CYS A 29 -16.03 10.98 -8.15
N ASP A 30 -16.44 11.03 -9.41
CA ASP A 30 -17.79 10.68 -9.89
C ASP A 30 -17.74 10.27 -11.37
N GLU A 31 -18.88 10.20 -12.04
CA GLU A 31 -18.99 9.85 -13.46
C GLU A 31 -18.26 10.84 -14.40
N THR A 32 -17.97 12.07 -13.93
CA THR A 32 -17.30 13.14 -14.69
C THR A 32 -15.90 13.46 -14.19
N HIS A 33 -15.56 13.00 -13.00
CA HIS A 33 -14.25 13.18 -12.35
C HIS A 33 -13.56 11.82 -12.19
N PRO A 34 -12.72 11.42 -13.17
CA PRO A 34 -12.09 10.10 -13.21
C PRO A 34 -11.02 9.93 -12.12
N LEU A 35 -10.63 8.66 -11.90
CA LEU A 35 -9.51 8.29 -11.06
C LEU A 35 -8.34 7.80 -11.91
N ALA A 36 -7.16 8.41 -11.77
CA ALA A 36 -5.91 7.95 -12.35
C ALA A 36 -5.12 7.07 -11.39
N TYR A 37 -4.69 5.89 -11.84
CA TYR A 37 -3.88 4.96 -11.06
C TYR A 37 -3.09 3.97 -11.95
N ALA A 38 -2.05 3.32 -11.37
CA ALA A 38 -1.22 2.38 -12.09
C ALA A 38 -1.97 1.08 -12.48
N ASP A 39 -1.60 0.47 -13.61
CA ASP A 39 -2.15 -0.82 -14.10
C ASP A 39 -1.88 -1.98 -13.13
N ILE A 40 -0.71 -1.99 -12.48
CA ILE A 40 -0.31 -3.01 -11.51
C ILE A 40 -0.16 -2.34 -10.14
N THR A 41 -1.26 -2.30 -9.39
CA THR A 41 -1.36 -1.67 -8.07
C THR A 41 -2.39 -2.37 -7.18
N TYR A 42 -2.87 -1.71 -6.12
CA TYR A 42 -3.86 -2.28 -5.23
C TYR A 42 -5.20 -2.48 -5.92
N GLY A 43 -5.61 -3.74 -6.06
CA GLY A 43 -6.76 -4.13 -6.89
C GLY A 43 -8.12 -3.58 -6.45
N CYS A 44 -8.25 -3.03 -5.23
CA CYS A 44 -9.52 -2.45 -4.81
C CYS A 44 -9.84 -1.13 -5.51
N TYR A 45 -8.86 -0.40 -6.04
CA TYR A 45 -9.14 0.85 -6.76
C TYR A 45 -10.07 0.60 -7.95
N SER A 46 -9.74 -0.38 -8.81
CA SER A 46 -10.58 -0.73 -9.96
C SER A 46 -11.95 -1.28 -9.55
N VAL A 47 -12.03 -2.05 -8.45
CA VAL A 47 -13.29 -2.58 -7.92
C VAL A 47 -14.20 -1.44 -7.46
N TRP A 48 -13.65 -0.48 -6.73
CA TRP A 48 -14.43 0.68 -6.26
C TRP A 48 -14.83 1.62 -7.41
N CYS A 49 -13.95 1.81 -8.39
CA CYS A 49 -14.32 2.56 -9.61
C CYS A 49 -15.52 1.91 -10.31
N GLY A 50 -15.48 0.58 -10.50
CA GLY A 50 -16.60 -0.15 -11.08
C GLY A 50 -17.90 -0.05 -10.26
N LEU A 51 -17.79 -0.15 -8.93
CA LEU A 51 -18.94 -0.06 -8.02
C LEU A 51 -19.60 1.33 -8.03
N MET A 52 -18.79 2.38 -8.14
CA MET A 52 -19.25 3.78 -8.06
C MET A 52 -19.42 4.45 -9.43
N HIS A 53 -19.24 3.69 -10.53
CA HIS A 53 -19.28 4.19 -11.91
C HIS A 53 -18.27 5.34 -12.18
N ILE A 54 -17.10 5.29 -11.51
CA ILE A 54 -16.02 6.25 -11.70
C ILE A 54 -15.20 5.81 -12.93
N PRO A 55 -15.00 6.65 -13.94
CA PRO A 55 -14.10 6.33 -15.05
C PRO A 55 -12.67 6.13 -14.56
N SER A 56 -12.01 5.08 -15.07
CA SER A 56 -10.63 4.76 -14.70
C SER A 56 -9.65 5.20 -15.77
N HIS A 57 -8.67 6.03 -15.41
CA HIS A 57 -7.50 6.30 -16.23
C HIS A 57 -6.35 5.41 -15.72
N ILE A 58 -6.12 4.32 -16.43
CA ILE A 58 -5.11 3.32 -16.06
C ILE A 58 -3.78 3.69 -16.71
N ILE A 59 -2.77 3.96 -15.89
CA ILE A 59 -1.43 4.38 -16.34
C ILE A 59 -0.48 3.19 -16.21
N PRO A 60 0.14 2.72 -17.31
CA PRO A 60 1.00 1.54 -17.25
C PRO A 60 2.30 1.83 -16.49
N LEU A 61 2.69 0.92 -15.60
CA LEU A 61 4.06 0.90 -15.07
C LEU A 61 5.07 0.56 -16.18
N LYS A 62 6.30 1.02 -16.06
CA LYS A 62 7.41 0.64 -16.94
C LYS A 62 7.63 -0.88 -16.94
N GLU A 63 8.47 -1.38 -17.82
CA GLU A 63 8.76 -2.82 -17.92
C GLU A 63 9.40 -3.39 -16.66
N ASP A 64 10.16 -2.57 -15.92
CA ASP A 64 10.77 -2.89 -14.64
C ASP A 64 9.81 -2.68 -13.43
N PHE A 65 8.54 -2.40 -13.69
CA PHE A 65 7.50 -2.09 -12.71
C PHE A 65 7.69 -0.76 -11.96
N THR A 66 8.61 0.11 -12.38
CA THR A 66 8.69 1.45 -11.82
C THR A 66 7.57 2.34 -12.36
N LEU A 67 7.10 3.25 -11.50
CA LEU A 67 6.17 4.31 -11.89
C LEU A 67 6.97 5.52 -12.40
N ASP A 68 6.58 6.08 -13.55
CA ASP A 68 7.13 7.36 -14.02
C ASP A 68 6.29 8.50 -13.45
N PRO A 69 6.84 9.38 -12.60
CA PRO A 69 6.10 10.52 -12.09
C PRO A 69 5.59 11.46 -13.17
N ALA A 70 6.28 11.52 -14.33
CA ALA A 70 5.89 12.40 -15.43
C ALA A 70 4.55 12.01 -16.06
N ASP A 71 4.18 10.73 -16.03
CA ASP A 71 2.90 10.23 -16.54
C ASP A 71 1.70 10.73 -15.70
N TYR A 72 1.97 11.28 -14.51
CA TYR A 72 0.98 11.83 -13.59
C TYR A 72 0.97 13.36 -13.53
N TYR A 73 1.70 14.06 -14.41
CA TYR A 73 1.75 15.53 -14.42
C TYR A 73 0.63 16.13 -15.24
N GLY A 74 -0.02 17.15 -14.70
CA GLY A 74 -1.04 17.93 -15.39
C GLY A 74 -2.31 17.15 -15.75
N LEU A 75 -2.61 16.09 -15.01
CA LEU A 75 -3.86 15.37 -15.15
C LEU A 75 -5.02 16.22 -14.58
N ASN A 76 -6.14 16.22 -15.27
CA ASN A 76 -7.36 16.87 -14.78
C ASN A 76 -8.26 15.85 -14.06
N GLU A 77 -7.67 15.07 -13.16
CA GLU A 77 -8.23 13.87 -12.54
C GLU A 77 -7.74 13.72 -11.11
N THR A 78 -8.53 13.06 -10.27
CA THR A 78 -8.01 12.59 -8.97
C THR A 78 -6.96 11.50 -9.21
N VAL A 79 -5.84 11.59 -8.53
CA VAL A 79 -4.74 10.64 -8.66
C VAL A 79 -4.65 9.78 -7.39
N VAL A 80 -4.47 8.45 -7.51
CA VAL A 80 -4.08 7.60 -6.39
C VAL A 80 -2.78 6.86 -6.68
N ILE A 81 -1.83 6.96 -5.75
CA ILE A 81 -0.53 6.30 -5.81
C ILE A 81 -0.33 5.49 -4.54
N ALA A 82 -0.23 4.16 -4.67
CA ALA A 82 0.22 3.32 -3.57
C ALA A 82 1.75 3.45 -3.44
N ASN A 83 2.23 3.92 -2.30
CA ASN A 83 3.65 4.18 -2.07
C ASN A 83 4.11 3.77 -0.64
N PRO A 84 4.77 2.62 -0.49
CA PRO A 84 5.20 1.63 -1.50
C PRO A 84 4.06 0.92 -2.22
N ASN A 85 4.24 0.65 -3.52
CA ASN A 85 3.23 0.00 -4.34
C ASN A 85 3.04 -1.49 -3.97
N ALA A 86 1.83 -1.97 -4.03
CA ALA A 86 1.50 -3.39 -3.94
C ALA A 86 0.86 -3.87 -5.25
N PRO A 87 1.38 -4.93 -5.92
CA PRO A 87 2.19 -6.01 -5.34
C PRO A 87 3.72 -5.85 -5.51
N THR A 88 4.22 -4.81 -6.18
CA THR A 88 5.64 -4.71 -6.57
C THR A 88 6.59 -4.46 -5.39
N GLY A 89 6.13 -3.74 -4.38
CA GLY A 89 6.93 -3.29 -3.24
C GLY A 89 7.81 -2.09 -3.53
N LEU A 90 7.85 -1.61 -4.78
CA LEU A 90 8.65 -0.45 -5.17
C LEU A 90 8.07 0.84 -4.59
N ALA A 91 8.94 1.79 -4.31
CA ALA A 91 8.54 3.09 -3.75
C ALA A 91 9.16 4.24 -4.52
N LEU A 92 8.40 5.31 -4.67
CA LEU A 92 8.89 6.61 -5.10
C LEU A 92 9.48 7.37 -3.90
N PRO A 93 10.51 8.19 -4.10
CA PRO A 93 10.95 9.15 -3.10
C PRO A 93 9.89 10.24 -2.93
N ARG A 94 9.82 10.84 -1.74
CA ARG A 94 8.88 11.94 -1.43
C ARG A 94 8.97 13.09 -2.43
N SER A 95 10.18 13.41 -2.92
CA SER A 95 10.40 14.46 -3.92
C SER A 95 9.68 14.20 -5.24
N ALA A 96 9.53 12.95 -5.65
CA ALA A 96 8.77 12.59 -6.85
C ALA A 96 7.26 12.82 -6.64
N ILE A 97 6.73 12.42 -5.48
CA ILE A 97 5.33 12.73 -5.10
C ILE A 97 5.11 14.24 -5.02
N GLU A 98 6.07 14.99 -4.46
CA GLU A 98 5.99 16.45 -4.43
C GLU A 98 5.94 17.06 -5.85
N GLY A 99 6.64 16.48 -6.81
CA GLY A 99 6.56 16.86 -8.23
C GLY A 99 5.15 16.67 -8.80
N ILE A 100 4.51 15.54 -8.49
CA ILE A 100 3.13 15.25 -8.92
C ILE A 100 2.13 16.23 -8.28
N LEU A 101 2.29 16.54 -6.98
CA LEU A 101 1.43 17.52 -6.30
C LEU A 101 1.50 18.89 -6.93
N LYS A 102 2.71 19.38 -7.25
CA LYS A 102 2.93 20.67 -7.91
C LYS A 102 2.33 20.74 -9.31
N ALA A 103 2.38 19.62 -10.02
CA ALA A 103 1.86 19.53 -11.39
C ALA A 103 0.33 19.39 -11.46
N ASN A 104 -0.34 19.10 -10.33
CA ASN A 104 -1.81 18.90 -10.24
C ASN A 104 -2.42 19.76 -9.11
N PRO A 105 -2.27 21.08 -9.13
CA PRO A 105 -2.68 21.95 -8.01
C PRO A 105 -4.19 21.94 -7.73
N ASP A 106 -4.99 21.67 -8.75
CA ASP A 106 -6.46 21.73 -8.70
C ASP A 106 -7.11 20.36 -8.47
N ASN A 107 -6.30 19.28 -8.39
CA ASN A 107 -6.80 17.92 -8.25
C ASN A 107 -6.21 17.23 -7.01
N VAL A 108 -7.00 16.39 -6.36
CA VAL A 108 -6.54 15.65 -5.19
C VAL A 108 -5.56 14.54 -5.60
N VAL A 109 -4.41 14.48 -4.91
CA VAL A 109 -3.44 13.40 -5.02
C VAL A 109 -3.50 12.58 -3.73
N ILE A 110 -3.98 11.36 -3.84
CA ILE A 110 -4.10 10.39 -2.75
C ILE A 110 -2.83 9.54 -2.74
N VAL A 111 -2.11 9.54 -1.62
CA VAL A 111 -0.95 8.66 -1.42
C VAL A 111 -1.33 7.58 -0.41
N ASP A 112 -1.48 6.35 -0.92
CA ASP A 112 -1.76 5.18 -0.08
C ASP A 112 -0.44 4.63 0.49
N GLU A 113 -0.20 4.97 1.73
CA GLU A 113 1.00 4.63 2.50
C GLU A 113 0.82 3.37 3.36
N ALA A 114 0.04 2.39 2.91
CA ALA A 114 -0.22 1.18 3.69
C ALA A 114 1.06 0.43 4.11
N TYR A 115 2.16 0.61 3.41
CA TYR A 115 3.44 -0.09 3.66
C TYR A 115 4.62 0.86 3.96
N VAL A 116 4.39 2.15 4.13
CA VAL A 116 5.44 3.18 4.23
C VAL A 116 6.45 2.90 5.35
N ASP A 117 6.00 2.37 6.47
CA ASP A 117 6.83 2.09 7.65
C ASP A 117 7.97 1.09 7.41
N PHE A 118 7.92 0.30 6.34
CA PHE A 118 8.92 -0.73 6.04
C PHE A 118 10.10 -0.23 5.18
N GLY A 119 10.21 1.08 4.96
CA GLY A 119 11.33 1.70 4.25
C GLY A 119 10.93 2.69 3.16
N GLY A 120 9.67 3.11 3.12
CA GLY A 120 9.21 4.24 2.32
C GLY A 120 9.47 5.59 3.01
N GLU A 121 9.25 6.67 2.28
CA GLU A 121 9.28 8.04 2.79
C GLU A 121 7.86 8.58 2.87
N SER A 122 7.36 8.81 4.10
CA SER A 122 6.00 9.34 4.27
C SER A 122 5.85 10.76 3.71
N CYS A 123 4.72 11.02 3.05
CA CYS A 123 4.32 12.32 2.53
C CYS A 123 3.63 13.20 3.59
N VAL A 124 3.39 12.71 4.79
CA VAL A 124 2.78 13.49 5.90
C VAL A 124 3.44 14.86 6.09
N PRO A 125 4.79 15.01 6.04
CA PRO A 125 5.44 16.32 6.18
C PRO A 125 5.13 17.33 5.06
N LEU A 126 4.45 16.91 3.99
CA LEU A 126 4.04 17.81 2.90
C LEU A 126 2.62 18.37 3.09
N ILE A 127 1.84 17.88 4.04
CA ILE A 127 0.42 18.27 4.24
C ILE A 127 0.25 19.77 4.46
N ASP A 128 1.14 20.40 5.25
CA ASP A 128 1.08 21.83 5.51
C ASP A 128 1.50 22.71 4.31
N ARG A 129 1.99 22.11 3.23
CA ARG A 129 2.47 22.79 2.03
C ARG A 129 1.59 22.58 0.81
N TYR A 130 0.77 21.53 0.81
CA TYR A 130 -0.04 21.11 -0.34
C TYR A 130 -1.45 20.77 0.10
N ASP A 131 -2.39 21.68 -0.15
CA ASP A 131 -3.80 21.51 0.20
C ASP A 131 -4.48 20.36 -0.56
N ASN A 132 -3.90 19.94 -1.69
CA ASN A 132 -4.38 18.84 -2.54
C ASN A 132 -3.81 17.47 -2.17
N LEU A 133 -3.01 17.34 -1.11
CA LEU A 133 -2.46 16.06 -0.65
C LEU A 133 -3.38 15.37 0.35
N LEU A 134 -3.74 14.10 0.06
CA LEU A 134 -4.37 13.20 1.02
C LEU A 134 -3.47 11.97 1.23
N VAL A 135 -2.98 11.79 2.45
CA VAL A 135 -2.20 10.59 2.84
C VAL A 135 -3.10 9.61 3.57
N VAL A 136 -3.06 8.33 3.17
CA VAL A 136 -3.83 7.27 3.83
C VAL A 136 -2.88 6.22 4.39
N GLN A 137 -2.99 5.93 5.69
CA GLN A 137 -2.19 4.92 6.39
C GLN A 137 -3.07 3.89 7.09
N THR A 138 -2.49 2.72 7.41
CA THR A 138 -3.20 1.62 8.08
C THR A 138 -2.43 1.07 9.27
N PHE A 139 -3.15 0.64 10.29
CA PHE A 139 -2.59 -0.14 11.40
C PHE A 139 -2.50 -1.64 11.10
N SER A 140 -3.03 -2.07 9.97
CA SER A 140 -3.13 -3.49 9.59
C SER A 140 -1.79 -4.16 9.28
N LYS A 141 -0.72 -3.38 9.01
CA LYS A 141 0.57 -3.90 8.56
C LYS A 141 1.63 -3.74 9.64
N SER A 142 2.31 -2.63 9.71
CA SER A 142 3.42 -2.37 10.64
C SER A 142 3.01 -2.37 12.10
N ARG A 143 1.80 -1.88 12.42
CA ARG A 143 1.24 -1.87 13.77
C ARG A 143 0.55 -3.19 14.16
N GLN A 144 0.50 -4.20 13.29
CA GLN A 144 -0.01 -5.56 13.54
C GLN A 144 -1.47 -5.62 14.04
N LEU A 145 -2.26 -4.61 13.75
CA LEU A 145 -3.67 -4.48 14.15
C LEU A 145 -4.65 -4.77 13.00
N ALA A 146 -4.34 -5.74 12.13
CA ALA A 146 -5.19 -6.08 10.99
C ALA A 146 -6.64 -6.41 11.39
N GLY A 147 -6.81 -7.16 12.49
CA GLY A 147 -8.12 -7.53 13.02
C GLY A 147 -8.88 -6.38 13.70
N ALA A 148 -8.20 -5.32 14.14
CA ALA A 148 -8.83 -4.15 14.75
C ALA A 148 -9.47 -3.20 13.73
N ARG A 149 -9.12 -3.31 12.45
CA ARG A 149 -9.65 -2.49 11.37
C ARG A 149 -9.50 -0.99 11.64
N LEU A 150 -8.27 -0.49 11.77
CA LEU A 150 -7.99 0.93 11.96
C LEU A 150 -7.09 1.47 10.86
N GLY A 151 -7.47 2.62 10.29
CA GLY A 151 -6.69 3.41 9.34
C GLY A 151 -6.84 4.89 9.61
N LEU A 152 -5.98 5.68 8.99
CA LEU A 152 -5.99 7.14 9.09
C LEU A 152 -6.00 7.75 7.68
N ALA A 153 -6.80 8.80 7.48
CA ALA A 153 -6.67 9.74 6.39
C ALA A 153 -6.14 11.06 6.96
N MET A 154 -5.14 11.64 6.32
CA MET A 154 -4.44 12.84 6.75
C MET A 154 -4.30 13.80 5.57
N GLY A 155 -4.64 15.06 5.75
CA GLY A 155 -4.63 16.07 4.69
C GLY A 155 -4.92 17.46 5.23
N SER A 156 -5.14 18.44 4.35
CA SER A 156 -5.62 19.75 4.77
C SER A 156 -6.96 19.65 5.50
N ALA A 157 -7.27 20.61 6.38
CA ALA A 157 -8.53 20.62 7.11
C ALA A 157 -9.75 20.60 6.20
N SER A 158 -9.66 21.21 5.00
CA SER A 158 -10.74 21.20 3.99
C SER A 158 -10.98 19.79 3.42
N LEU A 159 -9.92 19.06 3.02
CA LEU A 159 -10.06 17.69 2.53
C LEU A 159 -10.63 16.75 3.60
N ILE A 160 -10.16 16.89 4.83
CA ILE A 160 -10.66 16.09 5.96
C ILE A 160 -12.12 16.45 6.29
N ALA A 161 -12.53 17.70 6.15
CA ALA A 161 -13.93 18.11 6.30
C ALA A 161 -14.83 17.44 5.25
N ASP A 162 -14.39 17.36 3.99
CA ASP A 162 -15.13 16.68 2.92
C ASP A 162 -15.24 15.16 3.16
N LEU A 163 -14.16 14.51 3.58
CA LEU A 163 -14.21 13.09 3.99
C LEU A 163 -15.19 12.87 5.16
N ASN A 164 -15.20 13.76 6.14
CA ASN A 164 -16.14 13.68 7.27
C ASN A 164 -17.60 13.83 6.81
N ARG A 165 -17.91 14.68 5.80
CA ARG A 165 -19.26 14.77 5.23
C ARG A 165 -19.71 13.42 4.65
N VAL A 166 -18.83 12.72 3.90
CA VAL A 166 -19.11 11.38 3.36
C VAL A 166 -19.29 10.38 4.51
N LYS A 167 -18.37 10.36 5.46
CA LYS A 167 -18.41 9.47 6.63
C LYS A 167 -19.70 9.64 7.42
N PHE A 168 -20.09 10.86 7.78
CA PHE A 168 -21.30 11.12 8.56
C PHE A 168 -22.59 10.78 7.80
N SER A 169 -22.53 10.81 6.46
CA SER A 169 -23.67 10.41 5.62
C SER A 169 -23.83 8.88 5.51
N LEU A 170 -22.74 8.12 5.63
CA LEU A 170 -22.73 6.67 5.41
C LEU A 170 -22.63 5.87 6.73
N ASN A 171 -21.65 6.20 7.57
CA ASN A 171 -21.36 5.46 8.81
C ASN A 171 -20.70 6.38 9.87
N PRO A 172 -21.48 7.20 10.60
CA PRO A 172 -20.93 8.17 11.54
C PRO A 172 -20.23 7.53 12.75
N TYR A 173 -20.55 6.29 13.09
CA TYR A 173 -20.02 5.54 14.25
C TYR A 173 -19.13 4.37 13.80
N ASN A 174 -18.32 4.58 12.79
CA ASN A 174 -17.59 3.55 12.07
C ASN A 174 -16.51 2.82 12.90
N ILE A 175 -16.01 3.39 14.00
CA ILE A 175 -14.95 2.79 14.81
C ILE A 175 -15.42 2.62 16.26
N ASN A 176 -15.28 1.40 16.76
CA ASN A 176 -15.59 1.12 18.15
C ASN A 176 -14.51 1.67 19.12
N ARG A 177 -14.90 1.87 20.37
CA ARG A 177 -14.02 2.46 21.40
C ARG A 177 -12.79 1.61 21.72
N LEU A 178 -12.89 0.28 21.66
CA LEU A 178 -11.76 -0.61 21.92
C LEU A 178 -10.70 -0.49 20.82
N THR A 179 -11.11 -0.44 19.55
CA THR A 179 -10.21 -0.20 18.42
C THR A 179 -9.47 1.13 18.54
N LEU A 180 -10.17 2.21 18.92
CA LEU A 180 -9.52 3.51 19.13
C LEU A 180 -8.47 3.47 20.25
N LYS A 181 -8.76 2.79 21.36
CA LYS A 181 -7.81 2.62 22.47
C LYS A 181 -6.62 1.74 22.09
N ALA A 182 -6.85 0.65 21.34
CA ALA A 182 -5.77 -0.19 20.82
C ALA A 182 -4.87 0.59 19.85
N GLY A 183 -5.45 1.42 18.96
CA GLY A 183 -4.70 2.29 18.06
C GLY A 183 -3.86 3.32 18.78
N GLN A 184 -4.40 3.96 19.82
CA GLN A 184 -3.65 4.89 20.67
C GLN A 184 -2.43 4.18 21.30
N ALA A 185 -2.65 3.04 21.95
CA ALA A 185 -1.59 2.26 22.57
C ALA A 185 -0.52 1.82 21.57
N ALA A 186 -0.91 1.43 20.35
CA ALA A 186 0.02 1.05 19.29
C ALA A 186 0.87 2.22 18.75
N LEU A 187 0.38 3.45 18.84
CA LEU A 187 1.17 4.64 18.51
C LEU A 187 2.14 5.01 19.64
N GLU A 188 1.76 4.80 20.88
CA GLU A 188 2.56 5.10 22.08
C GLU A 188 3.69 4.07 22.29
N ASP A 189 3.47 2.79 21.94
CA ASP A 189 4.49 1.72 22.07
C ASP A 189 5.49 1.74 20.90
N THR A 190 6.32 2.75 20.88
CA THR A 190 7.35 2.94 19.86
C THR A 190 8.45 1.88 19.93
N VAL A 191 8.77 1.37 21.12
CA VAL A 191 9.83 0.36 21.32
C VAL A 191 9.45 -0.96 20.64
N TYR A 192 8.24 -1.45 20.88
CA TYR A 192 7.74 -2.66 20.23
C TYR A 192 7.61 -2.48 18.72
N PHE A 193 7.07 -1.35 18.29
CA PHE A 193 6.93 -1.01 16.88
C PHE A 193 8.27 -1.05 16.14
N GLU A 194 9.29 -0.34 16.64
CA GLU A 194 10.61 -0.28 16.00
C GLU A 194 11.30 -1.66 15.98
N LYS A 195 11.21 -2.43 17.08
CA LYS A 195 11.75 -3.78 17.15
C LYS A 195 11.14 -4.71 16.09
N THR A 196 9.82 -4.72 15.98
CA THR A 196 9.12 -5.62 15.04
C THR A 196 9.30 -5.18 13.59
N ARG A 197 9.28 -3.87 13.34
CA ARG A 197 9.56 -3.28 12.04
C ARG A 197 10.96 -3.63 11.55
N ALA A 198 11.99 -3.43 12.39
CA ALA A 198 13.37 -3.75 12.07
C ALA A 198 13.54 -5.25 11.75
N ALA A 199 12.96 -6.13 12.56
CA ALA A 199 13.02 -7.57 12.33
C ALA A 199 12.43 -7.97 10.96
N ILE A 200 11.33 -7.35 10.54
CA ILE A 200 10.74 -7.58 9.22
C ILE A 200 11.67 -7.08 8.10
N VAL A 201 12.25 -5.90 8.24
CA VAL A 201 13.16 -5.31 7.25
C VAL A 201 14.42 -6.16 7.07
N ASP A 202 15.02 -6.61 8.18
CA ASP A 202 16.22 -7.45 8.18
C ASP A 202 15.92 -8.82 7.55
N THR A 203 14.82 -9.46 7.95
CA THR A 203 14.39 -10.75 7.39
C THR A 203 14.06 -10.62 5.90
N ARG A 204 13.47 -9.50 5.48
CA ARG A 204 13.23 -9.20 4.06
C ARG A 204 14.53 -9.16 3.27
N ALA A 205 15.53 -8.42 3.76
CA ALA A 205 16.82 -8.28 3.10
C ALA A 205 17.52 -9.65 2.97
N TRP A 206 17.54 -10.44 4.04
CA TRP A 206 18.06 -11.80 4.01
C TRP A 206 17.32 -12.70 3.02
N THR A 207 15.98 -12.70 3.06
CA THR A 207 15.17 -13.54 2.17
C THR A 207 15.37 -13.16 0.69
N LYS A 208 15.52 -11.86 0.39
CA LYS A 208 15.85 -11.39 -0.96
C LYS A 208 17.14 -12.02 -1.46
N GLN A 209 18.23 -11.94 -0.67
CA GLN A 209 19.53 -12.56 -1.01
C GLN A 209 19.41 -14.07 -1.24
N GLN A 210 18.63 -14.77 -0.40
CA GLN A 210 18.40 -16.20 -0.55
C GLN A 210 17.66 -16.57 -1.83
N LEU A 211 16.69 -15.77 -2.26
CA LEU A 211 15.95 -15.97 -3.51
C LEU A 211 16.82 -15.66 -4.72
N GLU A 212 17.59 -14.57 -4.69
CA GLU A 212 18.54 -14.21 -5.76
C GLU A 212 19.61 -15.29 -5.96
N ALA A 213 20.15 -15.85 -4.88
CA ALA A 213 21.10 -16.97 -4.94
C ALA A 213 20.50 -18.24 -5.60
N ARG A 214 19.18 -18.39 -5.59
CA ARG A 214 18.42 -19.49 -6.25
C ARG A 214 18.04 -19.16 -7.70
N GLY A 215 18.41 -17.98 -8.20
CA GLY A 215 18.15 -17.53 -9.57
C GLY A 215 16.76 -16.91 -9.75
N PHE A 216 16.18 -16.36 -8.69
CA PHE A 216 15.00 -15.53 -8.80
C PHE A 216 15.37 -14.08 -9.10
N ALA A 217 14.61 -13.44 -9.98
CA ALA A 217 14.52 -11.99 -10.05
C ALA A 217 13.64 -11.49 -8.91
N VAL A 218 14.14 -10.54 -8.13
CA VAL A 218 13.44 -10.01 -6.94
C VAL A 218 13.48 -8.50 -6.97
N LEU A 219 12.32 -7.85 -6.92
CA LEU A 219 12.24 -6.39 -6.90
C LEU A 219 12.74 -5.82 -5.55
N ASP A 220 13.26 -4.58 -5.58
CA ASP A 220 13.79 -3.90 -4.39
C ASP A 220 12.67 -3.33 -3.52
N SER A 221 12.01 -4.22 -2.78
CA SER A 221 10.82 -3.91 -2.01
C SER A 221 11.09 -3.01 -0.80
N ARG A 222 10.21 -2.04 -0.61
CA ARG A 222 10.11 -1.18 0.60
C ARG A 222 8.87 -1.51 1.44
N SER A 223 8.32 -2.73 1.29
CA SER A 223 7.14 -3.22 2.01
C SER A 223 7.48 -4.40 2.94
N ASN A 224 6.47 -5.06 3.52
CA ASN A 224 6.65 -6.29 4.30
C ASN A 224 6.55 -7.56 3.46
N PHE A 225 6.78 -7.47 2.17
CA PHE A 225 6.78 -8.60 1.24
C PHE A 225 7.84 -8.40 0.16
N LEU A 226 8.16 -9.47 -0.55
CA LEU A 226 8.95 -9.47 -1.77
C LEU A 226 8.08 -9.82 -2.96
N PHE A 227 8.42 -9.29 -4.14
CA PHE A 227 7.82 -9.67 -5.40
C PHE A 227 8.91 -10.32 -6.25
N ALA A 228 8.75 -11.61 -6.55
CA ALA A 228 9.81 -12.44 -7.10
C ALA A 228 9.31 -13.37 -8.20
N SER A 229 10.13 -13.59 -9.21
CA SER A 229 9.87 -14.53 -10.31
C SER A 229 11.11 -15.32 -10.69
N THR A 230 10.92 -16.41 -11.42
CA THR A 230 12.03 -17.22 -11.97
C THR A 230 11.67 -17.71 -13.37
N GLN A 231 12.69 -17.81 -14.24
CA GLN A 231 12.53 -18.41 -15.57
C GLN A 231 12.51 -19.95 -15.55
N LYS A 232 12.86 -20.56 -14.41
CA LYS A 232 12.97 -22.03 -14.28
C LYS A 232 11.62 -22.72 -14.13
N LYS A 233 10.60 -22.05 -13.61
CA LYS A 233 9.24 -22.59 -13.39
C LYS A 233 8.20 -21.49 -13.51
N ASN A 234 7.01 -21.88 -13.99
CA ASN A 234 5.86 -20.98 -14.06
C ASN A 234 5.40 -20.55 -12.64
N GLY A 235 5.09 -19.27 -12.46
CA GLY A 235 4.68 -18.70 -11.16
C GLY A 235 3.40 -19.33 -10.61
N GLY A 236 2.40 -19.58 -11.46
CA GLY A 236 1.15 -20.23 -11.06
C GLY A 236 1.34 -21.69 -10.63
N GLU A 237 2.27 -22.42 -11.26
CA GLU A 237 2.63 -23.78 -10.86
C GLU A 237 3.36 -23.78 -9.51
N LEU A 238 4.34 -22.88 -9.34
CA LEU A 238 5.03 -22.70 -8.05
C LEU A 238 4.05 -22.39 -6.92
N TYR A 239 3.12 -21.47 -7.15
CA TYR A 239 2.06 -21.16 -6.21
C TYR A 239 1.26 -22.39 -5.79
N LYS A 240 0.80 -23.19 -6.77
CA LYS A 240 0.00 -24.41 -6.51
C LYS A 240 0.80 -25.45 -5.71
N LYS A 241 2.07 -25.68 -6.07
CA LYS A 241 2.95 -26.62 -5.38
C LYS A 241 3.28 -26.17 -3.95
N LEU A 242 3.62 -24.89 -3.74
CA LEU A 242 3.84 -24.30 -2.41
C LEU A 242 2.59 -24.46 -1.54
N LYS A 243 1.42 -24.08 -2.05
CA LYS A 243 0.13 -24.23 -1.35
C LYS A 243 -0.15 -25.68 -0.95
N LYS A 244 0.09 -26.65 -1.84
CA LYS A 244 -0.07 -28.09 -1.55
C LYS A 244 0.86 -28.57 -0.42
N LYS A 245 2.04 -27.95 -0.29
CA LYS A 245 3.02 -28.25 0.78
C LYS A 245 2.81 -27.39 2.04
N GLY A 246 1.69 -26.65 2.14
CA GLY A 246 1.33 -25.85 3.32
C GLY A 246 1.97 -24.47 3.42
N VAL A 247 2.64 -24.00 2.34
CA VAL A 247 3.24 -22.66 2.28
C VAL A 247 2.38 -21.76 1.42
N LEU A 248 1.84 -20.69 2.02
CA LEU A 248 0.97 -19.75 1.34
C LEU A 248 1.74 -18.51 0.90
N VAL A 249 1.73 -18.24 -0.39
CA VAL A 249 2.18 -17.00 -1.03
C VAL A 249 1.02 -16.41 -1.83
N ARG A 250 1.15 -15.22 -2.38
CA ARG A 250 0.13 -14.65 -3.26
C ARG A 250 0.59 -14.73 -4.72
N HIS A 251 -0.28 -15.24 -5.58
CA HIS A 251 -0.15 -15.24 -7.03
C HIS A 251 -1.23 -14.35 -7.65
N PHE A 252 -0.93 -13.73 -8.78
CA PHE A 252 -1.84 -12.89 -9.54
C PHE A 252 -1.95 -13.44 -10.96
N ASP A 253 -3.15 -13.85 -11.35
CA ASP A 253 -3.45 -14.30 -12.71
C ASP A 253 -3.82 -13.08 -13.57
N ALA A 254 -2.81 -12.28 -13.88
CA ALA A 254 -2.96 -11.04 -14.62
C ALA A 254 -1.74 -10.82 -15.54
N PRO A 255 -1.93 -10.18 -16.72
CA PRO A 255 -0.85 -9.91 -17.66
C PRO A 255 0.36 -9.24 -16.99
N ARG A 256 1.56 -9.57 -17.45
CA ARG A 256 2.87 -9.10 -16.96
C ARG A 256 3.29 -9.64 -15.59
N ILE A 257 2.36 -10.06 -14.73
CA ILE A 257 2.66 -10.51 -13.35
C ILE A 257 2.28 -11.96 -13.08
N GLU A 258 1.78 -12.72 -14.05
CA GLU A 258 1.37 -14.12 -13.94
C GLU A 258 2.54 -15.07 -13.53
N ASN A 259 3.78 -14.66 -13.76
CA ASN A 259 4.96 -15.41 -13.34
C ASN A 259 5.59 -14.90 -12.03
N TRP A 260 4.98 -13.91 -11.40
CA TRP A 260 5.46 -13.31 -10.16
C TRP A 260 4.68 -13.81 -8.94
N LEU A 261 5.40 -13.97 -7.84
CA LEU A 261 4.83 -14.31 -6.54
C LEU A 261 5.08 -13.19 -5.55
N ARG A 262 4.05 -12.78 -4.81
CA ARG A 262 4.23 -11.91 -3.65
C ARG A 262 4.38 -12.77 -2.40
N ILE A 263 5.54 -12.66 -1.76
CA ILE A 263 5.98 -13.45 -0.62
C ILE A 263 6.00 -12.53 0.59
N THR A 264 5.03 -12.67 1.49
CA THR A 264 4.98 -11.91 2.75
C THR A 264 6.10 -12.39 3.67
N ILE A 265 6.82 -11.46 4.28
CA ILE A 265 7.90 -11.74 5.21
C ILE A 265 7.32 -12.17 6.55
N GLY A 266 7.68 -13.38 6.96
CA GLY A 266 7.41 -13.95 8.28
C GLY A 266 8.61 -13.85 9.22
N THR A 267 8.64 -14.68 10.26
CA THR A 267 9.84 -14.84 11.10
C THR A 267 10.99 -15.50 10.32
N PRO A 268 12.24 -15.37 10.76
CA PRO A 268 13.37 -16.07 10.11
C PRO A 268 13.11 -17.58 9.94
N GLU A 269 12.52 -18.23 10.93
CA GLU A 269 12.19 -19.66 10.89
C GLU A 269 11.12 -19.97 9.82
N GLN A 270 10.09 -19.13 9.71
CA GLN A 270 9.06 -19.28 8.68
C GLN A 270 9.65 -19.08 7.28
N MET A 271 10.53 -18.10 7.10
CA MET A 271 11.19 -17.88 5.82
C MET A 271 12.15 -19.03 5.47
N GLN A 272 12.82 -19.64 6.46
CA GLN A 272 13.64 -20.84 6.22
C GLN A 272 12.77 -22.03 5.79
N ILE A 273 11.60 -22.23 6.40
CA ILE A 273 10.64 -23.27 5.99
C ILE A 273 10.18 -23.03 4.54
N PHE A 274 9.87 -21.79 4.18
CA PHE A 274 9.52 -21.41 2.81
C PHE A 274 10.65 -21.77 1.84
N LEU A 275 11.89 -21.36 2.12
CA LEU A 275 13.04 -21.62 1.24
C LEU A 275 13.34 -23.12 1.10
N ASN A 276 13.32 -23.88 2.19
CA ASN A 276 13.50 -25.34 2.14
C ASN A 276 12.41 -26.05 1.34
N THR A 277 11.18 -25.54 1.41
CA THR A 277 10.05 -26.07 0.63
C THR A 277 10.20 -25.70 -0.85
N LEU A 278 10.64 -24.48 -1.12
CA LEU A 278 10.93 -24.01 -2.47
C LEU A 278 12.04 -24.85 -3.14
N ASP A 279 13.14 -25.11 -2.44
CA ASP A 279 14.26 -25.93 -2.95
C ASP A 279 13.76 -27.32 -3.40
N LYS A 280 12.98 -28.00 -2.57
CA LYS A 280 12.37 -29.31 -2.93
C LYS A 280 11.50 -29.25 -4.17
N ILE A 281 10.76 -28.16 -4.36
CA ILE A 281 9.90 -27.95 -5.53
C ILE A 281 10.74 -27.66 -6.79
N MET A 282 11.87 -26.97 -6.62
CA MET A 282 12.75 -26.63 -7.75
C MET A 282 13.54 -27.84 -8.26
N GLU A 283 13.75 -28.86 -7.44
CA GLU A 283 14.40 -30.14 -7.79
C GLU A 283 13.42 -31.13 -8.49
N GLU A 284 12.11 -31.01 -8.29
CA GLU A 284 11.05 -31.78 -8.98
C GLU A 284 10.91 -31.39 -10.46
#